data_dd64a465637368e6ef790d279ec29bde
#
_entry.id   dd64a465637368e6ef790d279ec29bde
#
_cell.length_a   1.000
_cell.length_b   1.000
_cell.length_c   1.000
_cell.angle_alpha   90.00
_cell.angle_beta   90.00
_cell.angle_gamma   90.00
#
_symmetry.space_group_name_H-M   'P 1'
#
loop_
_entity.id
_entity.type
_entity.pdbx_description
1 polymer ?
#
loop_
_entity_poly.entity_id
_entity_poly.type
_entity_poly.pdbx_seq_one_letter_code
_entity_poly.pdbx_strand_id
1 'polypeptide(L)'
;AGMLSLLVMIIGATTVFAQMQRSMNAIWEVMPRPSRNTIAALIKSRLLSLTVVISLGFVLLVSLLLNVVVQAIIVYAESWLPIHGAVVVVVEMGVSLLVIGLLFATMFRVLPDVILNWKAVIPAALVTAVLFSVGRALIGLYLAHTATASTYGAAGSLVVLLMWVYYSSMILLFGAAFTRAHCEARGLKILARSTAIRVKRQQIDLPAQ
;
A
#
# COMPACT_ATOMS: atom_id res chain seq x y z
N ALA A 1 -30.18 1.88 -10.11
CA ALA A 1 -28.91 1.24 -10.51
C ALA A 1 -27.72 1.79 -9.69
N GLY A 2 -27.61 3.11 -9.46
CA GLY A 2 -26.44 3.71 -8.80
C GLY A 2 -26.20 3.30 -7.33
N MET A 3 -27.26 3.15 -6.56
CA MET A 3 -27.14 2.79 -5.14
C MET A 3 -26.65 1.34 -4.93
N LEU A 4 -27.09 0.41 -5.78
CA LEU A 4 -26.67 -0.98 -5.73
C LEU A 4 -25.19 -1.13 -6.14
N SER A 5 -24.77 -0.44 -7.19
CA SER A 5 -23.37 -0.47 -7.63
C SER A 5 -22.43 0.14 -6.59
N LEU A 6 -22.85 1.22 -5.91
CA LEU A 6 -22.09 1.81 -4.81
C LEU A 6 -21.93 0.83 -3.63
N LEU A 7 -23.00 0.14 -3.25
CA LEU A 7 -22.95 -0.88 -2.19
C LEU A 7 -22.00 -2.03 -2.55
N VAL A 8 -22.09 -2.55 -3.77
CA VAL A 8 -21.21 -3.62 -4.25
C VAL A 8 -19.76 -3.15 -4.25
N MET A 9 -19.49 -1.93 -4.68
CA MET A 9 -18.15 -1.35 -4.67
C MET A 9 -17.59 -1.22 -3.24
N ILE A 10 -18.38 -0.73 -2.28
CA ILE A 10 -17.97 -0.61 -0.88
C ILE A 10 -17.68 -1.98 -0.27
N ILE A 11 -18.55 -2.98 -0.54
CA ILE A 11 -18.34 -4.35 -0.05
C ILE A 11 -17.08 -4.95 -0.68
N GLY A 12 -16.86 -4.78 -1.97
CA GLY A 12 -15.67 -5.23 -2.67
C GLY A 12 -14.40 -4.59 -2.09
N ALA A 13 -14.37 -3.26 -2.01
CA ALA A 13 -13.24 -2.51 -1.46
C ALA A 13 -12.91 -2.95 -0.02
N THR A 14 -13.92 -3.02 0.87
CA THR A 14 -13.69 -3.45 2.26
C THR A 14 -13.22 -4.89 2.36
N THR A 15 -13.61 -5.76 1.44
CA THR A 15 -13.17 -7.16 1.40
C THR A 15 -11.69 -7.27 1.00
N VAL A 16 -11.26 -6.52 -0.02
CA VAL A 16 -9.86 -6.44 -0.46
C VAL A 16 -8.99 -5.91 0.68
N PHE A 17 -9.39 -4.82 1.33
CA PHE A 17 -8.65 -4.26 2.47
C PHE A 17 -8.55 -5.22 3.65
N ALA A 18 -9.65 -5.92 3.97
CA ALA A 18 -9.62 -6.93 5.03
C ALA A 18 -8.66 -8.08 4.70
N GLN A 19 -8.60 -8.50 3.44
CA GLN A 19 -7.66 -9.54 3.01
C GLN A 19 -6.22 -9.04 3.09
N MET A 20 -5.96 -7.82 2.63
CA MET A 20 -4.64 -7.20 2.71
C MET A 20 -4.17 -7.04 4.17
N GLN A 21 -5.05 -6.62 5.07
CA GLN A 21 -4.77 -6.54 6.51
C GLN A 21 -4.44 -7.92 7.09
N ARG A 22 -5.18 -8.98 6.71
CA ARG A 22 -4.88 -10.35 7.15
C ARG A 22 -3.50 -10.81 6.67
N SER A 23 -3.15 -10.56 5.42
CA SER A 23 -1.83 -10.88 4.86
C SER A 23 -0.71 -10.13 5.59
N MET A 24 -0.91 -8.85 5.87
CA MET A 24 0.01 -8.05 6.68
C MET A 24 0.15 -8.63 8.10
N ASN A 25 -0.96 -8.91 8.76
CA ASN A 25 -0.97 -9.49 10.11
C ASN A 25 -0.26 -10.86 10.16
N ALA A 26 -0.40 -11.66 9.10
CA ALA A 26 0.32 -12.93 8.97
C ALA A 26 1.83 -12.74 8.88
N ILE A 27 2.30 -11.72 8.15
CA ILE A 27 3.72 -11.35 8.10
C ILE A 27 4.24 -10.95 9.49
N TRP A 28 3.43 -10.21 10.28
CA TRP A 28 3.81 -9.75 11.62
C TRP A 28 3.56 -10.78 12.72
N GLU A 29 3.07 -11.99 12.39
CA GLU A 29 2.69 -13.03 13.32
C GLU A 29 1.75 -12.53 14.42
N VAL A 30 0.75 -11.76 14.03
CA VAL A 30 -0.31 -11.28 14.90
C VAL A 30 -1.66 -11.77 14.41
N MET A 31 -2.55 -12.07 15.34
CA MET A 31 -3.94 -12.42 15.07
C MET A 31 -4.89 -11.53 15.86
N PRO A 32 -6.05 -11.17 15.31
CA PRO A 32 -7.09 -10.49 16.09
C PRO A 32 -7.47 -11.33 17.30
N ARG A 33 -7.69 -10.69 18.46
CA ARG A 33 -8.18 -11.39 19.64
C ARG A 33 -9.54 -12.03 19.36
N PRO A 34 -9.73 -13.30 19.69
CA PRO A 34 -11.03 -13.94 19.63
C PRO A 34 -12.02 -13.14 20.50
N SER A 35 -13.12 -12.69 19.91
CA SER A 35 -14.17 -11.98 20.64
C SER A 35 -15.29 -12.95 20.99
N ARG A 36 -15.82 -12.85 22.21
CA ARG A 36 -16.92 -13.68 22.71
C ARG A 36 -18.24 -13.43 21.95
N ASN A 37 -18.40 -12.24 21.36
CA ASN A 37 -19.56 -11.86 20.55
C ASN A 37 -19.18 -11.77 19.07
N THR A 38 -19.45 -12.81 18.33
CA THR A 38 -19.08 -12.95 16.89
C THR A 38 -19.68 -11.83 16.02
N ILE A 39 -20.95 -11.44 16.26
CA ILE A 39 -21.63 -10.41 15.46
C ILE A 39 -21.04 -9.02 15.74
N ALA A 40 -20.85 -8.66 17.00
CA ALA A 40 -20.24 -7.39 17.38
C ALA A 40 -18.79 -7.28 16.88
N ALA A 41 -18.05 -8.39 16.90
CA ALA A 41 -16.69 -8.46 16.34
C ALA A 41 -16.69 -8.26 14.83
N LEU A 42 -17.64 -8.82 14.09
CA LEU A 42 -17.78 -8.64 12.64
C LEU A 42 -18.11 -7.19 12.29
N ILE A 43 -19.07 -6.57 12.98
CA ILE A 43 -19.44 -5.16 12.76
C ILE A 43 -18.25 -4.25 13.08
N LYS A 44 -17.58 -4.47 14.20
CA LYS A 44 -16.39 -3.70 14.59
C LYS A 44 -15.25 -3.85 13.57
N SER A 45 -15.01 -5.06 13.08
CA SER A 45 -14.00 -5.31 12.04
C SER A 45 -14.35 -4.58 10.74
N ARG A 46 -15.62 -4.56 10.33
CA ARG A 46 -16.07 -3.82 9.13
C ARG A 46 -15.93 -2.32 9.28
N LEU A 47 -16.31 -1.77 10.45
CA LEU A 47 -16.15 -0.36 10.75
C LEU A 47 -14.66 0.06 10.76
N LEU A 48 -13.79 -0.75 11.37
CA LEU A 48 -12.35 -0.50 11.35
C LEU A 48 -11.79 -0.54 9.92
N SER A 49 -12.18 -1.53 9.10
CA SER A 49 -11.77 -1.58 7.70
C SER A 49 -12.26 -0.36 6.91
N LEU A 50 -13.48 0.09 7.13
CA LEU A 50 -14.01 1.30 6.50
C LEU A 50 -13.22 2.55 6.92
N THR A 51 -12.90 2.69 8.21
CA THR A 51 -12.08 3.79 8.73
C THR A 51 -10.69 3.81 8.08
N VAL A 52 -10.06 2.64 7.89
CA VAL A 52 -8.77 2.53 7.21
C VAL A 52 -8.89 2.94 5.74
N VAL A 53 -9.93 2.48 5.03
CA VAL A 53 -10.20 2.86 3.64
C VAL A 53 -10.36 4.37 3.50
N ILE A 54 -11.17 4.99 4.38
CA ILE A 54 -11.39 6.44 4.37
C ILE A 54 -10.08 7.18 4.68
N SER A 55 -9.33 6.74 5.69
CA SER A 55 -8.04 7.36 6.06
C SER A 55 -7.03 7.27 4.92
N LEU A 56 -6.92 6.12 4.25
CA LEU A 56 -6.02 5.96 3.11
C LEU A 56 -6.51 6.76 1.91
N GLY A 57 -7.82 6.80 1.65
CA GLY A 57 -8.42 7.64 0.62
C GLY A 57 -8.13 9.12 0.87
N PHE A 58 -8.24 9.58 2.12
CA PHE A 58 -7.88 10.95 2.50
C PHE A 58 -6.38 11.24 2.28
N VAL A 59 -5.50 10.33 2.68
CA VAL A 59 -4.04 10.46 2.43
C VAL A 59 -3.74 10.52 0.94
N LEU A 60 -4.41 9.69 0.13
CA LEU A 60 -4.28 9.73 -1.33
C LEU A 60 -4.75 11.07 -1.91
N LEU A 61 -5.88 11.59 -1.44
CA LEU A 61 -6.44 12.87 -1.88
C LEU A 61 -5.49 14.03 -1.53
N VAL A 62 -4.99 14.06 -0.29
CA VAL A 62 -3.99 15.06 0.13
C VAL A 62 -2.71 14.94 -0.68
N SER A 63 -2.24 13.72 -0.95
CA SER A 63 -1.05 13.48 -1.79
C SER A 63 -1.25 13.96 -3.23
N LEU A 64 -2.43 13.74 -3.80
CA LEU A 64 -2.78 14.23 -5.13
C LEU A 64 -2.80 15.77 -5.15
N LEU A 65 -3.40 16.40 -4.14
CA LEU A 65 -3.44 17.86 -4.02
C LEU A 65 -2.04 18.45 -3.88
N LEU A 66 -1.19 17.85 -3.03
CA LEU A 66 0.21 18.25 -2.88
C LEU A 66 0.96 18.16 -4.21
N ASN A 67 0.75 17.08 -4.97
CA ASN A 67 1.38 16.94 -6.28
C ASN A 67 0.96 18.06 -7.25
N VAL A 68 -0.33 18.41 -7.30
CA VAL A 68 -0.83 19.53 -8.11
C VAL A 68 -0.23 20.85 -7.67
N VAL A 69 -0.15 21.12 -6.37
CA VAL A 69 0.44 22.35 -5.84
C VAL A 69 1.94 22.44 -6.18
N VAL A 70 2.69 21.36 -6.03
CA VAL A 70 4.11 21.32 -6.38
C VAL A 70 4.32 21.56 -7.87
N GLN A 71 3.52 20.91 -8.72
CA GLN A 71 3.55 21.16 -10.18
C GLN A 71 3.27 22.63 -10.52
N ALA A 72 2.27 23.22 -9.90
CA ALA A 72 1.96 24.65 -10.09
C ALA A 72 3.11 25.56 -9.67
N ILE A 73 3.78 25.25 -8.53
CA ILE A 73 4.96 26.00 -8.05
C ILE A 73 6.13 25.86 -9.04
N ILE A 74 6.36 24.66 -9.58
CA ILE A 74 7.43 24.40 -10.55
C ILE A 74 7.20 25.25 -11.82
N VAL A 75 5.99 25.17 -12.39
CA VAL A 75 5.61 25.94 -13.60
C VAL A 75 5.74 27.45 -13.35
N TYR A 76 5.34 27.92 -12.17
CA TYR A 76 5.50 29.32 -11.81
C TYR A 76 6.98 29.73 -11.67
N ALA A 77 7.79 28.87 -11.04
CA ALA A 77 9.23 29.11 -10.86
C ALA A 77 9.98 29.11 -12.21
N GLU A 78 9.61 28.27 -13.16
CA GLU A 78 10.17 28.25 -14.52
C GLU A 78 9.97 29.56 -15.27
N SER A 79 8.87 30.28 -14.99
CA SER A 79 8.59 31.58 -15.63
C SER A 79 9.52 32.70 -15.16
N TRP A 80 10.18 32.54 -14.00
CA TRP A 80 11.05 33.57 -13.37
C TRP A 80 12.53 33.21 -13.39
N LEU A 81 12.85 31.93 -13.41
CA LEU A 81 14.23 31.44 -13.38
C LEU A 81 14.46 30.54 -14.61
N PRO A 82 15.56 30.71 -15.35
CA PRO A 82 15.93 29.80 -16.40
C PRO A 82 16.46 28.49 -15.76
N ILE A 83 15.53 27.73 -15.17
CA ILE A 83 15.86 26.45 -14.55
C ILE A 83 16.09 25.45 -15.69
N HIS A 84 17.26 24.80 -15.72
CA HIS A 84 17.55 23.76 -16.70
C HIS A 84 16.52 22.63 -16.53
N GLY A 85 15.90 22.16 -17.60
CA GLY A 85 14.86 21.11 -17.56
C GLY A 85 15.24 19.86 -16.78
N ALA A 86 16.55 19.56 -16.67
CA ALA A 86 17.05 18.47 -15.84
C ALA A 86 16.74 18.67 -14.32
N VAL A 87 16.81 19.89 -13.82
CA VAL A 87 16.52 20.19 -12.40
C VAL A 87 15.04 19.96 -12.12
N VAL A 88 14.16 20.37 -13.04
CA VAL A 88 12.72 20.19 -12.92
C VAL A 88 12.38 18.69 -12.84
N VAL A 89 12.95 17.89 -13.74
CA VAL A 89 12.74 16.42 -13.76
C VAL A 89 13.19 15.77 -12.43
N VAL A 90 14.35 16.17 -11.91
CA VAL A 90 14.86 15.63 -10.63
C VAL A 90 13.96 16.02 -9.46
N VAL A 91 13.49 17.27 -9.41
CA VAL A 91 12.56 17.72 -8.37
C VAL A 91 11.23 16.99 -8.45
N GLU A 92 10.64 16.86 -9.63
CA GLU A 92 9.40 16.13 -9.85
C GLU A 92 9.53 14.66 -9.43
N MET A 93 10.61 14.00 -9.83
CA MET A 93 10.89 12.62 -9.45
C MET A 93 11.07 12.48 -7.93
N GLY A 94 11.78 13.41 -7.29
CA GLY A 94 11.98 13.43 -5.85
C GLY A 94 10.68 13.62 -5.08
N VAL A 95 9.84 14.55 -5.50
CA VAL A 95 8.52 14.80 -4.89
C VAL A 95 7.60 13.59 -5.08
N SER A 96 7.54 13.02 -6.28
CA SER A 96 6.75 11.82 -6.55
C SER A 96 7.18 10.65 -5.65
N LEU A 97 8.49 10.43 -5.53
CA LEU A 97 9.04 9.38 -4.66
C LEU A 97 8.71 9.62 -3.19
N LEU A 98 8.78 10.88 -2.73
CA LEU A 98 8.44 11.26 -1.35
C LEU A 98 6.96 11.00 -1.06
N VAL A 99 6.06 11.40 -1.96
CA VAL A 99 4.61 11.19 -1.83
C VAL A 99 4.28 9.70 -1.78
N ILE A 100 4.83 8.91 -2.71
CA ILE A 100 4.64 7.46 -2.75
C ILE A 100 5.23 6.81 -1.49
N GLY A 101 6.42 7.24 -1.06
CA GLY A 101 7.06 6.77 0.16
C GLY A 101 6.23 7.05 1.42
N LEU A 102 5.65 8.25 1.53
CA LEU A 102 4.77 8.61 2.63
C LEU A 102 3.49 7.76 2.65
N LEU A 103 2.93 7.49 1.48
CA LEU A 103 1.79 6.60 1.33
C LEU A 103 2.11 5.20 1.85
N PHE A 104 3.21 4.59 1.39
CA PHE A 104 3.63 3.26 1.86
C PHE A 104 3.98 3.26 3.35
N ALA A 105 4.65 4.31 3.85
CA ALA A 105 4.94 4.46 5.27
C ALA A 105 3.66 4.48 6.11
N THR A 106 2.64 5.20 5.66
CA THR A 106 1.33 5.23 6.30
C THR A 106 0.66 3.85 6.26
N MET A 107 0.69 3.18 5.11
CA MET A 107 0.14 1.82 4.97
C MET A 107 0.82 0.82 5.90
N PHE A 108 2.15 0.82 5.98
CA PHE A 108 2.89 -0.10 6.85
C PHE A 108 2.67 0.17 8.33
N ARG A 109 2.34 1.40 8.71
CA ARG A 109 2.07 1.77 10.09
C ARG A 109 0.61 1.58 10.52
N VAL A 110 -0.33 1.85 9.62
CA VAL A 110 -1.77 1.89 9.95
C VAL A 110 -2.43 0.54 9.75
N LEU A 111 -2.07 -0.15 8.66
CA LEU A 111 -2.76 -1.36 8.21
C LEU A 111 -2.55 -2.57 9.12
N PRO A 112 -1.31 -2.91 9.57
CA PRO A 112 -1.11 -4.04 10.46
C PRO A 112 -1.52 -3.73 11.91
N ASP A 113 -1.94 -4.76 12.64
CA ASP A 113 -2.31 -4.66 14.05
C ASP A 113 -1.09 -4.69 14.99
N VAL A 114 -0.04 -3.97 14.60
CA VAL A 114 1.19 -3.77 15.39
C VAL A 114 1.48 -2.29 15.60
N ILE A 115 2.19 -1.97 16.65
CA ILE A 115 2.63 -0.61 16.96
C ILE A 115 4.07 -0.45 16.47
N LEU A 116 4.24 0.31 15.39
CA LEU A 116 5.54 0.56 14.79
C LEU A 116 5.96 2.02 14.94
N ASN A 117 7.25 2.22 15.17
CA ASN A 117 7.84 3.55 15.17
C ASN A 117 8.10 4.01 13.72
N TRP A 118 7.93 5.30 13.42
CA TRP A 118 8.23 5.88 12.12
C TRP A 118 9.65 5.56 11.63
N LYS A 119 10.64 5.62 12.53
CA LYS A 119 12.05 5.32 12.21
C LYS A 119 12.26 3.91 11.67
N ALA A 120 11.41 2.97 12.05
CA ALA A 120 11.47 1.59 11.58
C ALA A 120 10.81 1.40 10.21
N VAL A 121 9.79 2.21 9.92
CA VAL A 121 8.96 2.08 8.71
C VAL A 121 9.56 2.83 7.51
N ILE A 122 10.18 4.00 7.75
CA ILE A 122 10.69 4.87 6.68
C ILE A 122 11.64 4.15 5.70
N PRO A 123 12.67 3.38 6.14
CA PRO A 123 13.58 2.73 5.19
C PRO A 123 12.87 1.76 4.26
N ALA A 124 11.95 0.97 4.79
CA ALA A 124 11.16 0.03 4.00
C ALA A 124 10.20 0.73 3.04
N ALA A 125 9.57 1.82 3.50
CA ALA A 125 8.68 2.62 2.67
C ALA A 125 9.43 3.24 1.48
N LEU A 126 10.66 3.72 1.68
CA LEU A 126 11.51 4.24 0.60
C LEU A 126 11.87 3.15 -0.41
N VAL A 127 12.33 1.98 0.04
CA VAL A 127 12.63 0.85 -0.85
C VAL A 127 11.39 0.45 -1.65
N THR A 128 10.24 0.36 -0.97
CA THR A 128 8.96 0.02 -1.61
C THR A 128 8.53 1.08 -2.63
N ALA A 129 8.72 2.38 -2.32
CA ALA A 129 8.41 3.47 -3.23
C ALA A 129 9.28 3.45 -4.49
N VAL A 130 10.56 3.14 -4.36
CA VAL A 130 11.48 2.97 -5.50
C VAL A 130 11.02 1.81 -6.38
N LEU A 131 10.79 0.62 -5.79
CA LEU A 131 10.31 -0.55 -6.52
C LEU A 131 8.99 -0.26 -7.23
N PHE A 132 8.05 0.40 -6.55
CA PHE A 132 6.76 0.77 -7.14
C PHE A 132 6.93 1.75 -8.31
N SER A 133 7.81 2.74 -8.17
CA SER A 133 8.10 3.72 -9.24
C SER A 133 8.71 3.05 -10.46
N VAL A 134 9.64 2.12 -10.27
CA VAL A 134 10.25 1.32 -11.35
C VAL A 134 9.17 0.49 -12.05
N GLY A 135 8.33 -0.21 -11.30
CA GLY A 135 7.27 -1.03 -11.89
C GLY A 135 6.23 -0.21 -12.65
N ARG A 136 5.87 0.97 -12.12
CA ARG A 136 4.99 1.91 -12.83
C ARG A 136 5.60 2.32 -14.16
N ALA A 137 6.90 2.62 -14.19
CA ALA A 137 7.59 3.00 -15.42
C ALA A 137 7.65 1.84 -16.42
N LEU A 138 7.96 0.62 -15.96
CA LEU A 138 8.02 -0.57 -16.82
C LEU A 138 6.66 -0.92 -17.43
N ILE A 139 5.58 -0.88 -16.62
CA ILE A 139 4.23 -1.14 -17.10
C ILE A 139 3.77 -0.03 -18.04
N GLY A 140 4.09 1.24 -17.76
CA GLY A 140 3.82 2.35 -18.66
C GLY A 140 4.52 2.20 -20.01
N LEU A 141 5.79 1.80 -19.99
CA LEU A 141 6.57 1.52 -21.20
C LEU A 141 5.98 0.35 -22.00
N TYR A 142 5.61 -0.74 -21.32
CA TYR A 142 4.93 -1.88 -21.93
C TYR A 142 3.62 -1.46 -22.61
N LEU A 143 2.78 -0.68 -21.92
CA LEU A 143 1.54 -0.17 -22.48
C LEU A 143 1.77 0.71 -23.71
N ALA A 144 2.74 1.62 -23.66
CA ALA A 144 3.06 2.50 -24.77
C ALA A 144 3.43 1.73 -26.05
N HIS A 145 4.16 0.60 -25.89
CA HIS A 145 4.55 -0.23 -27.04
C HIS A 145 3.45 -1.21 -27.49
N THR A 146 2.58 -1.66 -26.57
CA THR A 146 1.58 -2.70 -26.88
C THR A 146 0.25 -2.10 -27.32
N ALA A 147 -0.09 -0.88 -26.89
CA ALA A 147 -1.34 -0.20 -27.25
C ALA A 147 -1.45 0.08 -28.76
N THR A 148 -0.32 0.21 -29.45
CA THR A 148 -0.27 0.42 -30.90
C THR A 148 -0.47 -0.87 -31.72
N ALA A 149 -0.39 -2.05 -31.10
CA ALA A 149 -0.40 -3.35 -31.78
C ALA A 149 -1.53 -4.28 -31.33
N SER A 150 -2.46 -3.85 -30.44
CA SER A 150 -3.36 -4.77 -29.79
C SER A 150 -4.58 -5.16 -30.62
N THR A 151 -4.50 -6.36 -31.20
CA THR A 151 -5.66 -7.14 -31.68
C THR A 151 -6.57 -7.60 -30.52
N TYR A 152 -6.12 -7.44 -29.26
CA TYR A 152 -6.79 -7.98 -28.06
C TYR A 152 -7.73 -6.99 -27.34
N GLY A 153 -7.84 -5.74 -27.78
CA GLY A 153 -8.83 -4.75 -27.28
C GLY A 153 -9.04 -4.75 -25.77
N ALA A 154 -10.30 -4.92 -25.36
CA ALA A 154 -10.70 -4.89 -23.93
C ALA A 154 -10.09 -6.03 -23.08
N ALA A 155 -9.82 -7.20 -23.66
CA ALA A 155 -9.19 -8.30 -22.94
C ALA A 155 -7.74 -7.99 -22.52
N GLY A 156 -7.01 -7.29 -23.37
CA GLY A 156 -5.65 -6.85 -23.07
C GLY A 156 -5.58 -5.88 -21.88
N SER A 157 -6.52 -4.94 -21.81
CA SER A 157 -6.58 -3.99 -20.68
C SER A 157 -6.87 -4.67 -19.34
N LEU A 158 -7.69 -5.71 -19.34
CA LEU A 158 -7.97 -6.50 -18.13
C LEU A 158 -6.72 -7.24 -17.65
N VAL A 159 -5.96 -7.87 -18.57
CA VAL A 159 -4.71 -8.56 -18.23
C VAL A 159 -3.70 -7.59 -17.61
N VAL A 160 -3.54 -6.41 -18.20
CA VAL A 160 -2.64 -5.37 -17.66
C VAL A 160 -3.09 -4.92 -16.28
N LEU A 161 -4.39 -4.71 -16.07
CA LEU A 161 -4.94 -4.35 -14.77
C LEU A 161 -4.64 -5.42 -13.72
N LEU A 162 -4.86 -6.71 -14.04
CA LEU A 162 -4.57 -7.82 -13.14
C LEU A 162 -3.07 -7.91 -12.81
N MET A 163 -2.22 -7.74 -13.82
CA MET A 163 -0.76 -7.71 -13.64
C MET A 163 -0.33 -6.54 -12.73
N TRP A 164 -0.94 -5.36 -12.91
CA TRP A 164 -0.69 -4.20 -12.06
C TRP A 164 -1.09 -4.46 -10.61
N VAL A 165 -2.29 -5.01 -10.37
CA VAL A 165 -2.78 -5.35 -9.03
C VAL A 165 -1.89 -6.39 -8.37
N TYR A 166 -1.49 -7.44 -9.11
CA TYR A 166 -0.59 -8.48 -8.63
C TYR A 166 0.76 -7.91 -8.23
N TYR A 167 1.39 -7.13 -9.10
CA TYR A 167 2.69 -6.50 -8.88
C TYR A 167 2.65 -5.55 -7.66
N SER A 168 1.64 -4.69 -7.58
CA SER A 168 1.45 -3.76 -6.46
C SER A 168 1.28 -4.48 -5.13
N SER A 169 0.53 -5.59 -5.13
CA SER A 169 0.33 -6.42 -3.95
C SER A 169 1.61 -7.10 -3.50
N MET A 170 2.41 -7.63 -4.45
CA MET A 170 3.71 -8.22 -4.16
C MET A 170 4.68 -7.22 -3.52
N ILE A 171 4.78 -6.02 -4.08
CA ILE A 171 5.66 -4.97 -3.54
C ILE A 171 5.21 -4.56 -2.15
N LEU A 172 3.91 -4.42 -1.92
CA LEU A 172 3.37 -4.08 -0.62
C LEU A 172 3.73 -5.12 0.45
N LEU A 173 3.52 -6.41 0.14
CA LEU A 173 3.84 -7.50 1.06
C LEU A 173 5.35 -7.65 1.28
N PHE A 174 6.15 -7.46 0.23
CA PHE A 174 7.59 -7.42 0.32
C PHE A 174 8.05 -6.29 1.25
N GLY A 175 7.51 -5.08 1.11
CA GLY A 175 7.82 -3.94 1.96
C GLY A 175 7.46 -4.19 3.44
N ALA A 176 6.33 -4.86 3.69
CA ALA A 176 5.94 -5.27 5.04
C ALA A 176 6.91 -6.30 5.64
N ALA A 177 7.31 -7.31 4.86
CA ALA A 177 8.28 -8.32 5.26
C ALA A 177 9.67 -7.69 5.51
N PHE A 178 10.08 -6.76 4.65
CA PHE A 178 11.32 -6.01 4.81
C PHE A 178 11.29 -5.14 6.08
N THR A 179 10.15 -4.48 6.36
CA THR A 179 9.97 -3.69 7.60
C THR A 179 10.15 -4.59 8.82
N ARG A 180 9.55 -5.78 8.82
CA ARG A 180 9.68 -6.75 9.90
C ARG A 180 11.13 -7.20 10.08
N ALA A 181 11.79 -7.63 9.01
CA ALA A 181 13.19 -8.06 9.04
C ALA A 181 14.11 -6.95 9.56
N HIS A 182 13.85 -5.70 9.14
CA HIS A 182 14.60 -4.54 9.62
C HIS A 182 14.40 -4.27 11.11
N CYS A 183 13.17 -4.43 11.63
CA CYS A 183 12.88 -4.33 13.06
C CYS A 183 13.59 -5.43 13.85
N GLU A 184 13.55 -6.67 13.39
CA GLU A 184 14.19 -7.81 14.03
C GLU A 184 15.72 -7.67 14.06
N ALA A 185 16.32 -7.25 12.93
CA ALA A 185 17.78 -7.01 12.84
C ALA A 185 18.26 -5.90 13.78
N ARG A 186 17.42 -4.92 14.08
CA ARG A 186 17.73 -3.83 15.02
C ARG A 186 17.30 -4.10 16.45
N GLY A 187 16.77 -5.27 16.75
CA GLY A 187 16.29 -5.62 18.09
C GLY A 187 15.12 -4.75 18.58
N LEU A 188 14.36 -4.13 17.65
CA LEU A 188 13.23 -3.27 18.02
C LEU A 188 12.07 -4.13 18.52
N LYS A 189 11.51 -3.77 19.68
CA LYS A 189 10.36 -4.47 20.24
C LYS A 189 9.12 -4.23 19.36
N ILE A 190 8.60 -5.32 18.80
CA ILE A 190 7.34 -5.33 18.03
C ILE A 190 6.22 -5.59 19.04
N LEU A 191 5.37 -4.58 19.25
CA LEU A 191 4.24 -4.68 20.17
C LEU A 191 2.96 -4.87 19.36
N ALA A 192 2.20 -5.95 19.66
CA ALA A 192 0.85 -6.09 19.10
C ALA A 192 -0.09 -5.02 19.71
N ARG A 193 -1.03 -4.53 18.90
CA ARG A 193 -2.10 -3.65 19.42
C ARG A 193 -2.94 -4.40 20.45
N SER A 194 -3.64 -3.66 21.31
CA SER A 194 -4.55 -4.23 22.31
C SER A 194 -5.64 -5.14 21.73
N THR A 195 -5.97 -4.95 20.44
CA THR A 195 -6.94 -5.73 19.67
C THR A 195 -6.37 -7.02 19.08
N ALA A 196 -5.04 -7.24 19.18
CA ALA A 196 -4.36 -8.38 18.59
C ALA A 196 -3.50 -9.12 19.63
N ILE A 197 -3.22 -10.37 19.33
CA ILE A 197 -2.30 -11.23 20.09
C ILE A 197 -1.17 -11.67 19.18
N ARG A 198 0.03 -11.79 19.73
CA ARG A 198 1.18 -12.34 19.01
C ARG A 198 1.09 -13.86 18.98
N VAL A 199 1.24 -14.45 17.81
CA VAL A 199 1.19 -15.91 17.62
C VAL A 199 2.55 -16.38 17.15
N LYS A 200 3.17 -17.27 17.90
CA LYS A 200 4.40 -17.95 17.48
C LYS A 200 4.01 -19.23 16.74
N ARG A 201 4.30 -19.34 15.45
CA ARG A 201 4.14 -20.61 14.72
C ARG A 201 5.20 -21.58 15.24
N GLN A 202 4.79 -22.58 16.00
CA GLN A 202 5.60 -23.77 16.25
C GLN A 202 5.29 -24.77 15.15
N GLN A 203 6.30 -25.18 14.39
CA GLN A 203 6.19 -26.40 13.59
C GLN A 203 6.20 -27.56 14.58
N ILE A 204 5.08 -28.26 14.68
CA ILE A 204 4.98 -29.52 15.40
C ILE A 204 5.19 -30.59 14.32
N ASP A 205 6.34 -31.24 14.36
CA ASP A 205 6.55 -32.45 13.57
C ASP A 205 5.62 -33.51 14.11
N LEU A 206 4.54 -33.78 13.37
CA LEU A 206 3.68 -34.93 13.66
C LEU A 206 4.46 -36.19 13.29
N PRO A 207 4.59 -37.18 14.22
CA PRO A 207 5.22 -38.45 13.87
C PRO A 207 4.45 -39.09 12.71
N ALA A 208 5.19 -39.50 11.69
CA ALA A 208 4.64 -40.23 10.53
C ALA A 208 3.93 -41.48 11.08
N GLN A 209 2.60 -41.57 10.78
CA GLN A 209 1.80 -42.75 11.03
C GLN A 209 2.05 -43.79 9.95
#